data_56b35576f21d2ceaa8593009085a14f4
#
_entry.id   56b35576f21d2ceaa8593009085a14f4
#
_cell.length_a   1.000
_cell.length_b   1.000
_cell.length_c   1.000
_cell.angle_alpha   90.00
_cell.angle_beta   90.00
_cell.angle_gamma   90.00
#
_symmetry.space_group_name_H-M   'P 1'
#
loop_
_entity.id
_entity.type
_entity.pdbx_description
1 polymer ?
#
loop_
_entity_poly.entity_id
_entity_poly.type
_entity_poly.pdbx_seq_one_letter_code
_entity_poly.pdbx_strand_id
1 'polypeptide(L)'
;KAIRRQRQMCIRDRSTGGPKALQSVIPFLPAELLAPVVLVQHMPAGFTKSMAERLNELSQGQVKEASNGEVLKNGVVYIAPGGTHIAIKKSGASHVISFNDMPPISGLKPCANIMFDSLTSSNYDEVVCVVLTGMGADGTNGILSLGKSKPIYVIAQDEKSSVVYGMPRAIYEAGVVDEVVTLSDVAKAITKNVGVK
;
A
#
# COMPACT_ATOMS: atom_id res chain seq x y z
N LYS A 1 28.04 10.75 -7.40
CA LYS A 1 27.40 9.85 -6.43
C LYS A 1 25.91 9.88 -6.70
N ALA A 2 25.32 8.79 -7.20
CA ALA A 2 23.89 8.65 -7.30
C ALA A 2 23.32 8.70 -5.88
N ILE A 3 22.55 9.74 -5.56
CA ILE A 3 21.83 9.85 -4.31
C ILE A 3 20.77 8.75 -4.35
N ARG A 4 20.91 7.74 -3.48
CA ARG A 4 19.97 6.64 -3.35
C ARG A 4 18.70 7.19 -2.68
N ARG A 5 17.67 7.50 -3.48
CA ARG A 5 16.38 7.95 -2.96
C ARG A 5 15.73 6.84 -2.15
N GLN A 6 15.32 7.14 -0.93
CA GLN A 6 14.50 6.23 -0.14
C GLN A 6 13.06 6.30 -0.62
N ARG A 7 12.55 5.18 -1.14
CA ARG A 7 11.17 5.04 -1.62
C ARG A 7 10.38 4.14 -0.69
N GLN A 8 9.10 4.37 -0.62
CA GLN A 8 8.13 3.47 0.02
C GLN A 8 6.99 3.23 -0.93
N MET A 9 6.45 2.03 -0.89
CA MET A 9 5.26 1.65 -1.63
C MET A 9 4.10 1.35 -0.69
N CYS A 10 2.93 1.87 -1.01
CA CYS A 10 1.71 1.61 -0.28
C CYS A 10 0.62 1.14 -1.24
N ILE A 11 0.11 -0.06 -1.01
CA ILE A 11 -0.99 -0.65 -1.76
C ILE A 11 -2.26 -0.58 -0.93
N ARG A 12 -3.37 -0.29 -1.59
CA ARG A 12 -4.68 -0.22 -0.98
C ARG A 12 -5.68 -1.03 -1.77
N ASP A 13 -6.49 -1.81 -1.06
CA ASP A 13 -7.53 -2.62 -1.63
C ASP A 13 -8.76 -2.77 -0.70
N ARG A 14 -9.94 -3.03 -1.23
CA ARG A 14 -11.16 -3.23 -0.47
C ARG A 14 -11.83 -4.57 -0.82
N SER A 15 -12.61 -5.10 0.14
CA SER A 15 -13.13 -6.48 0.23
C SER A 15 -13.75 -7.11 -1.04
N THR A 16 -14.26 -6.32 -1.99
CA THR A 16 -14.85 -6.86 -3.23
C THR A 16 -13.79 -6.93 -4.33
N GLY A 17 -13.26 -8.13 -4.58
CA GLY A 17 -12.20 -8.37 -5.58
C GLY A 17 -10.78 -8.21 -5.05
N GLY A 18 -10.60 -7.57 -3.90
CA GLY A 18 -9.34 -7.23 -3.31
C GLY A 18 -8.37 -8.39 -3.08
N PRO A 19 -8.72 -9.40 -2.30
CA PRO A 19 -7.82 -10.51 -2.06
C PRO A 19 -7.37 -11.22 -3.33
N LYS A 20 -8.26 -11.29 -4.36
CA LYS A 20 -7.91 -11.85 -5.67
C LYS A 20 -6.96 -10.93 -6.44
N ALA A 21 -7.17 -9.62 -6.39
CA ALA A 21 -6.27 -8.65 -7.01
C ALA A 21 -4.88 -8.71 -6.37
N LEU A 22 -4.78 -8.81 -5.04
CA LEU A 22 -3.51 -8.97 -4.34
C LEU A 22 -2.77 -10.25 -4.73
N GLN A 23 -3.47 -11.37 -4.94
CA GLN A 23 -2.86 -12.60 -5.45
C GLN A 23 -2.32 -12.46 -6.88
N SER A 24 -2.84 -11.53 -7.65
CA SER A 24 -2.35 -11.22 -9.00
C SER A 24 -1.20 -10.19 -9.03
N VAL A 25 -0.87 -9.55 -7.90
CA VAL A 25 0.16 -8.51 -7.83
C VAL A 25 1.31 -8.92 -6.91
N ILE A 26 1.03 -9.27 -5.66
CA ILE A 26 2.04 -9.45 -4.61
C ILE A 26 3.04 -10.58 -4.93
N PRO A 27 2.62 -11.76 -5.44
CA PRO A 27 3.55 -12.84 -5.79
C PRO A 27 4.55 -12.49 -6.90
N PHE A 28 4.24 -11.49 -7.72
CA PHE A 28 5.07 -11.06 -8.83
C PHE A 28 6.02 -9.90 -8.48
N LEU A 29 6.01 -9.45 -7.22
CA LEU A 29 6.98 -8.47 -6.74
C LEU A 29 8.32 -9.15 -6.45
N PRO A 30 9.45 -8.61 -6.96
CA PRO A 30 10.76 -9.17 -6.66
C PRO A 30 11.12 -9.03 -5.17
N ALA A 31 11.81 -10.03 -4.62
CA ALA A 31 12.29 -10.00 -3.24
C ALA A 31 13.31 -8.89 -2.97
N GLU A 32 14.01 -8.45 -4.01
CA GLU A 32 15.05 -7.43 -3.98
C GLU A 32 14.53 -5.99 -4.17
N LEU A 33 13.21 -5.76 -4.03
CA LEU A 33 12.64 -4.41 -4.10
C LEU A 33 13.39 -3.44 -3.18
N LEU A 34 13.70 -2.24 -3.70
CA LEU A 34 14.44 -1.21 -2.97
C LEU A 34 13.60 -0.44 -1.94
N ALA A 35 12.36 -0.85 -1.72
CA ALA A 35 11.44 -0.25 -0.76
C ALA A 35 10.66 -1.31 0.03
N PRO A 36 10.23 -1.00 1.28
CA PRO A 36 9.19 -1.76 1.95
C PRO A 36 7.85 -1.54 1.27
N VAL A 37 6.98 -2.55 1.35
CA VAL A 37 5.60 -2.50 0.87
C VAL A 37 4.67 -2.51 2.07
N VAL A 38 3.81 -1.50 2.19
CA VAL A 38 2.76 -1.47 3.22
C VAL A 38 1.40 -1.52 2.53
N LEU A 39 0.58 -2.46 2.97
CA LEU A 39 -0.70 -2.77 2.34
C LEU A 39 -1.84 -2.64 3.33
N VAL A 40 -2.87 -1.89 2.93
CA VAL A 40 -4.14 -1.79 3.66
C VAL A 40 -5.22 -2.54 2.89
N GLN A 41 -5.71 -3.63 3.48
CA GLN A 41 -6.86 -4.40 3.01
C GLN A 41 -7.99 -4.27 4.00
N HIS A 42 -9.17 -3.85 3.54
CA HIS A 42 -10.35 -3.75 4.40
C HIS A 42 -10.94 -5.15 4.64
N MET A 43 -10.48 -5.80 5.70
CA MET A 43 -10.93 -7.11 6.15
C MET A 43 -11.12 -7.12 7.67
N PRO A 44 -12.01 -7.96 8.21
CA PRO A 44 -12.16 -8.14 9.65
C PRO A 44 -10.88 -8.70 10.29
N ALA A 45 -10.77 -8.51 11.61
CA ALA A 45 -9.70 -9.11 12.42
C ALA A 45 -9.62 -10.63 12.20
N GLY A 46 -8.39 -11.16 12.15
CA GLY A 46 -8.10 -12.58 11.95
C GLY A 46 -8.01 -13.04 10.49
N PHE A 47 -8.70 -12.37 9.55
CA PHE A 47 -8.63 -12.77 8.14
C PHE A 47 -7.35 -12.28 7.43
N THR A 48 -6.80 -11.15 7.85
CA THR A 48 -5.58 -10.58 7.28
C THR A 48 -4.35 -11.45 7.53
N LYS A 49 -4.30 -12.17 8.64
CA LYS A 49 -3.21 -13.12 8.95
C LYS A 49 -3.19 -14.29 7.95
N SER A 50 -4.32 -14.96 7.77
CA SER A 50 -4.43 -16.08 6.82
C SER A 50 -4.15 -15.63 5.37
N MET A 51 -4.58 -14.41 5.02
CA MET A 51 -4.25 -13.83 3.71
C MET A 51 -2.75 -13.57 3.58
N ALA A 52 -2.08 -13.05 4.61
CA ALA A 52 -0.65 -12.82 4.61
C ALA A 52 0.13 -14.14 4.44
N GLU A 53 -0.24 -15.17 5.20
CA GLU A 53 0.34 -16.52 5.10
C GLU A 53 0.19 -17.07 3.67
N ARG A 54 -1.02 -16.97 3.10
CA ARG A 54 -1.27 -17.43 1.73
C ARG A 54 -0.48 -16.67 0.68
N LEU A 55 -0.39 -15.36 0.79
CA LEU A 55 0.41 -14.54 -0.13
C LEU A 55 1.90 -14.84 0.02
N ASN A 56 2.38 -15.08 1.25
CA ASN A 56 3.78 -15.45 1.50
C ASN A 56 4.15 -16.79 0.83
N GLU A 57 3.27 -17.79 0.88
CA GLU A 57 3.48 -19.07 0.19
C GLU A 57 3.62 -18.93 -1.34
N LEU A 58 2.95 -17.94 -1.92
CA LEU A 58 2.93 -17.71 -3.37
C LEU A 58 4.05 -16.77 -3.83
N SER A 59 4.70 -16.06 -2.92
CA SER A 59 5.65 -14.98 -3.23
C SER A 59 7.10 -15.43 -3.14
N GLN A 60 7.96 -14.78 -3.93
CA GLN A 60 9.42 -14.95 -3.79
C GLN A 60 9.98 -14.17 -2.60
N GLY A 61 9.40 -13.02 -2.28
CA GLY A 61 9.75 -12.18 -1.15
C GLY A 61 8.93 -12.51 0.10
N GLN A 62 9.30 -11.91 1.22
CA GLN A 62 8.58 -12.08 2.49
C GLN A 62 7.29 -11.27 2.50
N VAL A 63 6.17 -11.92 2.81
CA VAL A 63 4.87 -11.29 3.06
C VAL A 63 4.40 -11.66 4.45
N LYS A 64 3.96 -10.68 5.23
CA LYS A 64 3.50 -10.93 6.61
C LYS A 64 2.43 -9.93 7.05
N GLU A 65 1.63 -10.32 8.01
CA GLU A 65 0.82 -9.38 8.78
C GLU A 65 1.75 -8.51 9.64
N ALA A 66 1.51 -7.20 9.62
CA ALA A 66 2.31 -6.21 10.34
C ALA A 66 2.19 -6.37 11.86
N SER A 67 3.27 -6.07 12.57
CA SER A 67 3.30 -6.04 14.03
C SER A 67 3.59 -4.62 14.55
N ASN A 68 3.04 -4.29 15.72
CA ASN A 68 3.30 -2.98 16.33
C ASN A 68 4.78 -2.84 16.72
N GLY A 69 5.39 -1.70 16.39
CA GLY A 69 6.81 -1.42 16.65
C GLY A 69 7.77 -2.09 15.66
N GLU A 70 7.27 -2.79 14.65
CA GLU A 70 8.11 -3.48 13.68
C GLU A 70 8.82 -2.49 12.74
N VAL A 71 10.13 -2.70 12.55
CA VAL A 71 10.95 -1.91 11.63
C VAL A 71 10.70 -2.34 10.19
N LEU A 72 10.41 -1.38 9.32
CA LEU A 72 10.21 -1.62 7.89
C LEU A 72 11.54 -1.99 7.21
N LYS A 73 11.53 -3.06 6.41
CA LYS A 73 12.66 -3.56 5.62
C LYS A 73 12.32 -3.59 4.14
N ASN A 74 13.26 -3.20 3.31
CA ASN A 74 13.10 -3.27 1.85
C ASN A 74 12.84 -4.73 1.40
N GLY A 75 11.99 -4.90 0.40
CA GLY A 75 11.60 -6.20 -0.14
C GLY A 75 10.58 -6.98 0.69
N VAL A 76 10.15 -6.43 1.84
CA VAL A 76 9.13 -7.07 2.69
C VAL A 76 7.78 -6.40 2.49
N VAL A 77 6.73 -7.21 2.36
CA VAL A 77 5.33 -6.78 2.27
C VAL A 77 4.66 -6.92 3.63
N TYR A 78 4.17 -5.82 4.16
CA TYR A 78 3.49 -5.72 5.45
C TYR A 78 2.00 -5.46 5.23
N ILE A 79 1.14 -6.34 5.71
CA ILE A 79 -0.31 -6.23 5.62
C ILE A 79 -0.87 -5.69 6.91
N ALA A 80 -1.62 -4.60 6.86
CA ALA A 80 -2.28 -4.03 8.03
C ALA A 80 -3.25 -5.04 8.66
N PRO A 81 -3.18 -5.31 9.98
CA PRO A 81 -4.12 -6.19 10.65
C PRO A 81 -5.56 -5.67 10.55
N GLY A 82 -6.51 -6.55 10.28
CA GLY A 82 -7.93 -6.22 10.36
C GLY A 82 -8.31 -5.78 11.77
N GLY A 83 -9.18 -4.77 11.87
CA GLY A 83 -9.61 -4.23 13.16
C GLY A 83 -8.63 -3.27 13.85
N THR A 84 -7.52 -2.91 13.18
CA THR A 84 -6.50 -1.99 13.71
C THR A 84 -6.09 -0.99 12.64
N HIS A 85 -5.97 0.29 12.98
CA HIS A 85 -5.31 1.27 12.11
C HIS A 85 -3.81 1.16 12.24
N ILE A 86 -3.10 1.33 11.12
CA ILE A 86 -1.64 1.42 11.12
C ILE A 86 -1.17 2.82 10.69
N ALA A 87 -0.06 3.23 11.26
CA ALA A 87 0.68 4.44 10.89
C ALA A 87 2.17 4.10 10.76
N ILE A 88 2.87 4.82 9.91
CA ILE A 88 4.31 4.70 9.78
C ILE A 88 4.96 5.86 10.52
N LYS A 89 5.81 5.54 11.49
CA LYS A 89 6.52 6.52 12.31
C LYS A 89 8.01 6.47 12.06
N LYS A 90 8.64 7.62 12.07
CA LYS A 90 10.10 7.73 12.07
C LYS A 90 10.67 7.23 13.39
N SER A 91 11.73 6.43 13.34
CA SER A 91 12.49 5.94 14.48
C SER A 91 13.99 6.00 14.16
N GLY A 92 14.65 7.09 14.55
CA GLY A 92 16.03 7.35 14.14
C GLY A 92 16.19 7.43 12.62
N ALA A 93 17.05 6.59 12.06
CA ALA A 93 17.25 6.45 10.61
C ALA A 93 16.25 5.48 9.93
N SER A 94 15.42 4.79 10.71
CA SER A 94 14.48 3.77 10.25
C SER A 94 13.03 4.26 10.37
N HIS A 95 12.12 3.47 9.83
CA HIS A 95 10.68 3.66 10.01
C HIS A 95 10.09 2.42 10.67
N VAL A 96 9.11 2.62 11.55
CA VAL A 96 8.42 1.56 12.28
C VAL A 96 6.92 1.64 12.06
N ILE A 97 6.28 0.48 12.09
CA ILE A 97 4.82 0.38 12.09
C ILE A 97 4.31 0.69 13.50
N SER A 98 3.33 1.58 13.60
CA SER A 98 2.66 1.92 14.85
C SER A 98 1.17 1.63 14.71
N PHE A 99 0.63 0.88 15.65
CA PHE A 99 -0.81 0.64 15.72
C PHE A 99 -1.53 1.84 16.34
N ASN A 100 -2.76 2.06 15.91
CA ASN A 100 -3.60 3.14 16.38
C ASN A 100 -5.02 2.60 16.64
N ASP A 101 -5.51 2.80 17.86
CA ASP A 101 -6.80 2.30 18.32
C ASP A 101 -7.96 3.27 18.11
N MET A 102 -7.80 4.31 17.30
CA MET A 102 -8.89 5.19 16.90
C MET A 102 -10.10 4.38 16.43
N PRO A 103 -11.32 4.88 16.66
CA PRO A 103 -12.52 4.24 16.15
C PRO A 103 -12.49 4.12 14.61
N PRO A 104 -13.31 3.24 14.02
CA PRO A 104 -13.42 3.12 12.57
C PRO A 104 -13.76 4.46 11.91
N ILE A 105 -13.09 4.80 10.81
CA ILE A 105 -13.38 5.99 10.01
C ILE A 105 -14.30 5.58 8.87
N SER A 106 -15.50 6.15 8.80
CA SER A 106 -16.53 5.75 7.83
C SER A 106 -16.79 4.24 7.81
N GLY A 107 -16.74 3.60 8.99
CA GLY A 107 -16.91 2.16 9.16
C GLY A 107 -15.69 1.31 8.78
N LEU A 108 -14.54 1.92 8.45
CA LEU A 108 -13.33 1.23 8.02
C LEU A 108 -12.26 1.20 9.12
N LYS A 109 -11.76 0.01 9.43
CA LYS A 109 -10.61 -0.24 10.31
C LYS A 109 -9.92 -1.54 9.86
N PRO A 110 -8.75 -1.50 9.20
CA PRO A 110 -7.90 -0.32 8.93
C PRO A 110 -8.50 0.67 7.95
N CYS A 111 -8.03 1.93 8.02
CA CYS A 111 -8.35 3.01 7.09
C CYS A 111 -7.05 3.44 6.36
N ALA A 112 -7.07 3.46 5.04
CA ALA A 112 -5.90 3.79 4.24
C ALA A 112 -5.51 5.27 4.35
N ASN A 113 -6.48 6.18 4.55
CA ASN A 113 -6.17 7.59 4.76
C ASN A 113 -5.21 7.79 5.94
N ILE A 114 -5.42 7.09 7.07
CA ILE A 114 -4.53 7.19 8.26
C ILE A 114 -3.11 6.75 7.91
N MET A 115 -2.97 5.64 7.19
CA MET A 115 -1.67 5.13 6.79
C MET A 115 -0.94 6.11 5.86
N PHE A 116 -1.61 6.64 4.83
CA PHE A 116 -1.02 7.63 3.93
C PHE A 116 -0.68 8.95 4.64
N ASP A 117 -1.58 9.47 5.47
CA ASP A 117 -1.34 10.69 6.23
C ASP A 117 -0.12 10.58 7.15
N SER A 118 0.11 9.39 7.73
CA SER A 118 1.27 9.17 8.59
C SER A 118 2.62 9.29 7.86
N LEU A 119 2.63 9.08 6.55
CA LEU A 119 3.83 9.20 5.71
C LEU A 119 4.24 10.64 5.43
N THR A 120 3.38 11.62 5.67
CA THR A 120 3.70 13.05 5.48
C THR A 120 4.91 13.47 6.30
N SER A 121 5.07 12.92 7.50
CA SER A 121 6.19 13.18 8.42
C SER A 121 7.38 12.21 8.27
N SER A 122 7.33 11.26 7.35
CA SER A 122 8.42 10.31 7.10
C SER A 122 9.61 10.97 6.41
N ASN A 123 10.78 10.31 6.45
CA ASN A 123 11.99 10.73 5.72
C ASN A 123 12.12 10.10 4.34
N TYR A 124 11.08 9.44 3.85
CA TYR A 124 11.10 8.95 2.47
C TYR A 124 11.11 10.13 1.50
N ASP A 125 11.99 10.07 0.51
CA ASP A 125 12.11 11.10 -0.52
C ASP A 125 10.94 11.06 -1.50
N GLU A 126 10.36 9.87 -1.69
CA GLU A 126 9.26 9.63 -2.62
C GLU A 126 8.41 8.44 -2.16
N VAL A 127 7.11 8.49 -2.39
CA VAL A 127 6.18 7.40 -2.10
C VAL A 127 5.46 6.95 -3.37
N VAL A 128 5.57 5.67 -3.70
CA VAL A 128 4.77 5.06 -4.77
C VAL A 128 3.44 4.60 -4.17
N CYS A 129 2.35 5.24 -4.59
CA CYS A 129 1.00 4.94 -4.15
C CYS A 129 0.31 4.06 -5.19
N VAL A 130 -0.28 2.93 -4.78
CA VAL A 130 -1.00 2.03 -5.68
C VAL A 130 -2.42 1.87 -5.22
N VAL A 131 -3.37 2.06 -6.12
CA VAL A 131 -4.81 1.95 -5.85
C VAL A 131 -5.41 0.87 -6.73
N LEU A 132 -5.86 -0.20 -6.10
CA LEU A 132 -6.50 -1.33 -6.77
C LEU A 132 -8.02 -1.29 -6.63
N THR A 133 -8.69 -2.26 -7.27
CA THR A 133 -10.13 -2.46 -7.24
C THR A 133 -10.72 -2.32 -5.83
N GLY A 134 -11.87 -1.67 -5.72
CA GLY A 134 -12.55 -1.52 -4.44
C GLY A 134 -13.65 -0.47 -4.47
N MET A 135 -14.61 -0.59 -3.54
CA MET A 135 -15.72 0.34 -3.41
C MET A 135 -15.34 1.56 -2.55
N GLY A 136 -15.82 2.75 -2.91
CA GLY A 136 -15.63 4.00 -2.17
C GLY A 136 -14.34 4.73 -2.56
N ALA A 137 -13.85 5.60 -1.66
CA ALA A 137 -12.75 6.53 -1.93
C ALA A 137 -11.70 6.61 -0.79
N ASP A 138 -11.69 5.62 0.13
CA ASP A 138 -10.71 5.62 1.25
C ASP A 138 -9.27 5.66 0.70
N GLY A 139 -8.38 6.46 1.31
CA GLY A 139 -7.00 6.74 0.95
C GLY A 139 -6.84 7.81 -0.14
N THR A 140 -7.89 8.21 -0.87
CA THR A 140 -7.79 9.32 -1.81
C THR A 140 -7.35 10.60 -1.10
N ASN A 141 -8.00 10.96 0.01
CA ASN A 141 -7.63 12.15 0.78
C ASN A 141 -6.22 12.04 1.38
N GLY A 142 -5.85 10.84 1.87
CA GLY A 142 -4.50 10.60 2.39
C GLY A 142 -3.41 10.74 1.33
N ILE A 143 -3.63 10.24 0.11
CA ILE A 143 -2.71 10.42 -1.03
C ILE A 143 -2.61 11.89 -1.42
N LEU A 144 -3.74 12.62 -1.49
CA LEU A 144 -3.75 14.06 -1.76
C LEU A 144 -2.99 14.86 -0.70
N SER A 145 -3.17 14.53 0.57
CA SER A 145 -2.44 15.12 1.70
C SER A 145 -0.94 14.84 1.59
N LEU A 146 -0.59 13.59 1.30
CA LEU A 146 0.80 13.17 1.14
C LEU A 146 1.50 13.91 -0.02
N GLY A 147 0.82 14.06 -1.16
CA GLY A 147 1.34 14.77 -2.34
C GLY A 147 1.62 16.25 -2.12
N LYS A 148 0.99 16.88 -1.10
CA LYS A 148 1.31 18.26 -0.69
C LYS A 148 2.59 18.37 0.11
N SER A 149 3.05 17.28 0.72
CA SER A 149 4.20 17.26 1.63
C SER A 149 5.46 16.67 1.00
N LYS A 150 5.33 15.79 0.01
CA LYS A 150 6.47 15.13 -0.66
C LYS A 150 6.11 14.61 -2.05
N PRO A 151 7.11 14.29 -2.89
CA PRO A 151 6.89 13.64 -4.18
C PRO A 151 6.16 12.31 -4.01
N ILE A 152 5.13 12.10 -4.82
CA ILE A 152 4.39 10.84 -4.93
C ILE A 152 4.40 10.38 -6.39
N TYR A 153 4.27 9.07 -6.60
CA TYR A 153 3.96 8.47 -7.90
C TYR A 153 2.74 7.59 -7.72
N VAL A 154 1.65 7.88 -8.42
CA VAL A 154 0.35 7.23 -8.22
C VAL A 154 0.02 6.31 -9.37
N ILE A 155 -0.11 5.01 -9.08
CA ILE A 155 -0.53 3.96 -10.01
C ILE A 155 -1.97 3.58 -9.67
N ALA A 156 -2.86 3.64 -10.64
CA ALA A 156 -4.26 3.21 -10.50
C ALA A 156 -4.55 2.02 -11.42
N GLN A 157 -5.29 1.04 -10.90
CA GLN A 157 -5.83 -0.04 -11.72
C GLN A 157 -6.87 0.50 -12.69
N ASP A 158 -6.86 0.01 -13.93
CA ASP A 158 -7.83 0.40 -14.95
C ASP A 158 -9.25 -0.13 -14.66
N GLU A 159 -10.24 0.46 -15.32
CA GLU A 159 -11.64 0.08 -15.15
C GLU A 159 -11.91 -1.36 -15.61
N LYS A 160 -11.34 -1.75 -16.76
CA LYS A 160 -11.63 -3.03 -17.41
C LYS A 160 -11.20 -4.25 -16.59
N SER A 161 -10.08 -4.15 -15.87
CA SER A 161 -9.60 -5.22 -15.00
C SER A 161 -10.09 -5.11 -13.56
N SER A 162 -10.78 -4.02 -13.19
CA SER A 162 -11.33 -3.83 -11.84
C SER A 162 -12.65 -4.58 -11.67
N VAL A 163 -12.79 -5.33 -10.57
CA VAL A 163 -14.06 -5.92 -10.17
C VAL A 163 -15.05 -4.82 -9.75
N VAL A 164 -14.56 -3.82 -9.02
CA VAL A 164 -15.28 -2.61 -8.63
C VAL A 164 -14.37 -1.41 -8.88
N TYR A 165 -14.73 -0.55 -9.82
CA TYR A 165 -13.97 0.64 -10.20
C TYR A 165 -14.32 1.87 -9.35
N GLY A 166 -14.50 1.71 -8.04
CA GLY A 166 -14.81 2.82 -7.13
C GLY A 166 -13.56 3.56 -6.68
N MET A 167 -12.64 2.86 -6.03
CA MET A 167 -11.41 3.43 -5.49
C MET A 167 -10.44 3.92 -6.57
N PRO A 168 -10.16 3.15 -7.65
CA PRO A 168 -9.33 3.66 -8.75
C PRO A 168 -9.96 4.86 -9.43
N ARG A 169 -11.28 4.88 -9.61
CA ARG A 169 -12.00 6.02 -10.16
C ARG A 169 -11.85 7.27 -9.30
N ALA A 170 -12.04 7.13 -7.98
CA ALA A 170 -11.95 8.27 -7.06
C ALA A 170 -10.58 8.96 -7.09
N ILE A 171 -9.48 8.19 -7.14
CA ILE A 171 -8.14 8.77 -7.24
C ILE A 171 -7.86 9.32 -8.65
N TYR A 172 -8.40 8.70 -9.69
CA TYR A 172 -8.28 9.20 -11.07
C TYR A 172 -9.00 10.55 -11.22
N GLU A 173 -10.24 10.67 -10.72
CA GLU A 173 -11.01 11.93 -10.73
C GLU A 173 -10.36 13.04 -9.87
N ALA A 174 -9.56 12.67 -8.88
CA ALA A 174 -8.78 13.61 -8.09
C ALA A 174 -7.59 14.24 -8.86
N GLY A 175 -7.27 13.74 -10.06
CA GLY A 175 -6.29 14.35 -10.97
C GLY A 175 -4.82 14.16 -10.58
N VAL A 176 -4.50 13.17 -9.75
CA VAL A 176 -3.13 12.92 -9.24
C VAL A 176 -2.55 11.58 -9.68
N VAL A 177 -3.21 10.88 -10.61
CA VAL A 177 -2.74 9.59 -11.13
C VAL A 177 -1.69 9.82 -12.21
N ASP A 178 -0.51 9.22 -12.02
CA ASP A 178 0.59 9.25 -13.00
C ASP A 178 0.49 8.14 -14.03
N GLU A 179 0.02 6.94 -13.63
CA GLU A 179 -0.05 5.78 -14.51
C GLU A 179 -1.32 4.95 -14.23
N VAL A 180 -2.09 4.65 -15.30
CA VAL A 180 -3.22 3.71 -15.25
C VAL A 180 -2.80 2.43 -15.94
N VAL A 181 -2.93 1.30 -15.23
CA VAL A 181 -2.47 0.00 -15.73
C VAL A 181 -3.50 -1.11 -15.50
N THR A 182 -3.44 -2.15 -16.30
CA THR A 182 -4.22 -3.37 -16.05
C THR A 182 -3.74 -4.07 -14.78
N LEU A 183 -4.58 -4.88 -14.15
CA LEU A 183 -4.21 -5.62 -12.94
C LEU A 183 -2.94 -6.47 -13.15
N SER A 184 -2.76 -7.08 -14.32
CA SER A 184 -1.59 -7.89 -14.66
C SER A 184 -0.30 -7.09 -14.77
N ASP A 185 -0.37 -5.80 -15.06
CA ASP A 185 0.80 -4.92 -15.22
C ASP A 185 1.18 -4.16 -13.95
N VAL A 186 0.34 -4.21 -12.90
CA VAL A 186 0.59 -3.47 -11.65
C VAL A 186 1.95 -3.84 -11.04
N ALA A 187 2.29 -5.12 -10.91
CA ALA A 187 3.56 -5.55 -10.32
C ALA A 187 4.77 -5.02 -11.11
N LYS A 188 4.67 -5.02 -12.46
CA LYS A 188 5.70 -4.47 -13.35
C LYS A 188 5.84 -2.95 -13.18
N ALA A 189 4.72 -2.23 -13.11
CA ALA A 189 4.71 -0.78 -12.89
C ALA A 189 5.33 -0.42 -11.53
N ILE A 190 5.02 -1.17 -10.48
CA ILE A 190 5.64 -1.04 -9.15
C ILE A 190 7.15 -1.23 -9.24
N THR A 191 7.59 -2.36 -9.82
CA THR A 191 9.01 -2.72 -9.93
C THR A 191 9.81 -1.66 -10.69
N LYS A 192 9.25 -1.13 -11.80
CA LYS A 192 9.84 -0.05 -12.59
C LYS A 192 10.05 1.23 -11.78
N ASN A 193 9.06 1.61 -10.98
CA ASN A 193 9.08 2.89 -10.25
C ASN A 193 9.80 2.80 -8.89
N VAL A 194 9.79 1.64 -8.23
CA VAL A 194 10.52 1.41 -6.97
C VAL A 194 12.00 1.05 -7.23
N GLY A 195 12.24 0.21 -8.21
CA GLY A 195 13.55 -0.35 -8.53
C GLY A 195 13.88 -1.61 -7.73
N VAL A 196 14.88 -2.34 -8.24
CA VAL A 196 15.44 -3.56 -7.63
C VAL A 196 16.97 -3.40 -7.46
N LYS A 197 17.56 -4.24 -6.60
CA LYS A 197 19.02 -4.28 -6.42
C LYS A 197 19.72 -4.89 -7.63
#